data_326a2f930d6f944c2a73c7222c85d6f7
#
_entry.id   326a2f930d6f944c2a73c7222c85d6f7
#
_cell.length_a   1.000
_cell.length_b   1.000
_cell.length_c   1.000
_cell.angle_alpha   90.00
_cell.angle_beta   90.00
_cell.angle_gamma   90.00
#
_symmetry.space_group_name_H-M   'P 1'
#
loop_
_entity.id
_entity.type
_entity.pdbx_description
1 polymer ?
#
loop_
_entity_poly.entity_id
_entity_poly.type
_entity_poly.pdbx_seq_one_letter_code
_entity_poly.pdbx_strand_id
1 'polypeptide(L)'
;NACGNLVDYWEAIESTNFFCGGAIWDWVDQSMYNYDKKTGERYLAYGGDFGDTPNDGQFVMNGIVFGDLEPKPQYYEVKKVYQHIGVQPIDVEKVLLQKPFGL
;
A
#
# COMPACT_ATOMS: atom_id res chain seq x y z
N ASN A 1 2.56 6.61 4.33
CA ASN A 1 3.58 5.91 3.58
C ASN A 1 3.36 6.04 2.09
N ALA A 2 4.40 6.43 1.38
CA ALA A 2 4.36 6.62 -0.07
C ALA A 2 4.92 5.38 -0.78
N CYS A 3 4.27 4.97 -1.86
CA CYS A 3 4.70 3.85 -2.70
C CYS A 3 5.32 4.32 -4.03
N GLY A 4 5.67 5.60 -4.13
CA GLY A 4 6.23 6.17 -5.36
C GLY A 4 7.53 5.51 -5.83
N ASN A 5 8.34 5.01 -4.90
CA ASN A 5 9.60 4.32 -5.20
C ASN A 5 9.48 2.80 -5.19
N LEU A 6 8.28 2.25 -5.05
CA LEU A 6 8.09 0.80 -4.98
C LEU A 6 8.57 0.09 -6.25
N VAL A 7 8.39 0.70 -7.40
CA VAL A 7 8.88 0.18 -8.68
C VAL A 7 10.40 0.00 -8.67
N ASP A 8 11.14 0.97 -8.10
CA ASP A 8 12.61 0.91 -8.03
C ASP A 8 13.08 -0.22 -7.12
N TYR A 9 12.41 -0.40 -5.98
CA TYR A 9 12.67 -1.53 -5.08
C TYR A 9 12.40 -2.86 -5.77
N TRP A 10 11.29 -2.96 -6.50
CA TRP A 10 10.90 -4.20 -7.14
C TRP A 10 11.82 -4.56 -8.30
N GLU A 11 12.23 -3.59 -9.10
CA GLU A 11 13.24 -3.77 -10.14
C GLU A 11 14.58 -4.26 -9.56
N ALA A 12 15.02 -3.68 -8.44
CA ALA A 12 16.23 -4.13 -7.77
C ALA A 12 16.11 -5.58 -7.25
N ILE A 13 14.95 -5.94 -6.67
CA ILE A 13 14.67 -7.29 -6.18
C ILE A 13 14.70 -8.31 -7.34
N GLU A 14 14.02 -7.99 -8.44
CA GLU A 14 13.91 -8.89 -9.60
C GLU A 14 15.23 -9.00 -10.39
N SER A 15 16.09 -7.99 -10.33
CA SER A 15 17.34 -7.94 -11.10
C SER A 15 18.50 -8.72 -10.47
N THR A 16 18.36 -9.22 -9.25
CA THR A 16 19.42 -9.90 -8.51
C THR A 16 18.97 -11.23 -7.93
N ASN A 17 19.95 -12.13 -7.71
CA ASN A 17 19.70 -13.42 -7.07
C ASN A 17 19.84 -13.36 -5.53
N PHE A 18 20.09 -12.19 -4.97
CA PHE A 18 20.32 -12.02 -3.54
C PHE A 18 19.05 -11.74 -2.75
N PHE A 19 18.01 -11.26 -3.43
CA PHE A 19 16.75 -10.90 -2.79
C PHE A 19 15.70 -12.00 -2.96
N CYS A 20 15.03 -12.32 -1.89
CA CYS A 20 13.87 -13.23 -1.92
C CYS A 20 12.54 -12.48 -2.10
N GLY A 21 12.56 -11.16 -2.03
CA GLY A 21 11.38 -10.32 -2.13
C GLY A 21 11.34 -9.19 -1.13
N GLY A 22 10.18 -8.62 -0.91
CA GLY A 22 9.95 -7.57 0.06
C GLY A 22 8.52 -7.66 0.60
N ALA A 23 8.29 -7.06 1.75
CA ALA A 23 6.97 -6.98 2.36
C ALA A 23 6.62 -5.52 2.67
N ILE A 24 5.44 -5.12 2.29
CA ILE A 24 4.92 -3.79 2.59
C ILE A 24 4.35 -3.78 4.01
N TRP A 25 4.73 -2.82 4.79
CA TRP A 25 4.14 -2.54 6.07
C TRP A 25 3.29 -1.27 5.96
N ASP A 26 2.01 -1.31 6.00
CA ASP A 26 1.13 -2.41 6.36
C ASP A 26 0.02 -2.56 5.29
N TRP A 27 -0.79 -3.64 5.36
CA TRP A 27 -1.91 -3.80 4.44
C TRP A 27 -3.08 -2.89 4.81
N VAL A 28 -3.55 -2.98 6.05
CA VAL A 28 -4.69 -2.23 6.58
C VAL A 28 -4.22 -1.31 7.70
N ASP A 29 -4.74 -0.09 7.74
CA ASP A 29 -4.55 0.78 8.91
C ASP A 29 -5.04 0.06 10.17
N GLN A 30 -4.21 0.08 11.21
CA GLN A 30 -4.54 -0.48 12.52
C GLN A 30 -5.36 0.55 13.34
N SER A 31 -6.42 1.07 12.73
CA SER A 31 -7.30 2.05 13.33
C SER A 31 -8.61 1.40 13.78
N MET A 32 -9.21 1.98 14.79
CA MET A 32 -10.50 1.56 15.30
C MET A 32 -11.49 2.71 15.27
N TYR A 33 -12.77 2.40 15.15
CA TYR A 33 -13.78 3.44 15.21
C TYR A 33 -13.91 4.05 16.61
N ASN A 34 -14.00 5.35 16.65
CA ASN A 34 -14.38 6.13 17.83
C ASN A 34 -15.43 7.16 17.42
N TYR A 35 -16.03 7.80 18.40
CA TYR A 35 -17.09 8.79 18.19
C TYR A 35 -16.67 10.12 18.82
N ASP A 36 -16.86 11.20 18.08
CA ASP A 36 -16.70 12.53 18.63
C ASP A 36 -17.76 12.79 19.69
N LYS A 37 -17.33 13.17 20.90
CA LYS A 37 -18.23 13.38 22.04
C LYS A 37 -19.15 14.59 21.87
N LYS A 38 -18.80 15.54 21.00
CA LYS A 38 -19.57 16.76 20.79
C LYS A 38 -20.56 16.62 19.62
N THR A 39 -20.11 16.02 18.52
CA THR A 39 -20.89 15.89 17.30
C THR A 39 -21.57 14.55 17.16
N GLY A 40 -21.09 13.50 17.84
CA GLY A 40 -21.54 12.13 17.69
C GLY A 40 -21.06 11.47 16.41
N GLU A 41 -20.25 12.14 15.61
CA GLU A 41 -19.71 11.61 14.36
C GLU A 41 -18.70 10.50 14.62
N ARG A 42 -18.79 9.45 13.81
CA ARG A 42 -17.87 8.34 13.84
C ARG A 42 -16.61 8.67 13.04
N TYR A 43 -15.45 8.37 13.59
CA TYR A 43 -14.18 8.54 12.92
C TYR A 43 -13.22 7.37 13.19
N LEU A 44 -12.23 7.20 12.33
CA LEU A 44 -11.16 6.24 12.53
C LEU A 44 -10.09 6.85 13.43
N ALA A 45 -9.91 6.26 14.59
CA ALA A 45 -9.03 6.74 15.65
C ALA A 45 -7.67 6.05 15.63
N TYR A 46 -6.66 6.72 16.15
CA TYR A 46 -5.31 6.20 16.30
C TYR A 46 -4.82 6.35 17.76
N GLY A 47 -3.54 6.03 18.01
CA GLY A 47 -2.98 6.00 19.34
C GLY A 47 -3.12 7.34 20.07
N GLY A 48 -3.61 7.29 21.30
CA GLY A 48 -3.91 8.44 22.15
C GLY A 48 -5.37 8.89 22.13
N ASP A 49 -6.11 8.59 21.06
CA ASP A 49 -7.52 9.02 20.93
C ASP A 49 -8.48 8.36 21.94
N PHE A 50 -8.06 7.25 22.52
CA PHE A 50 -8.79 6.53 23.57
C PHE A 50 -8.31 6.88 24.99
N GLY A 51 -7.41 7.86 25.11
CA GLY A 51 -6.78 8.20 26.39
C GLY A 51 -5.70 7.22 26.81
N ASP A 52 -5.25 6.37 25.89
CA ASP A 52 -4.22 5.37 26.12
C ASP A 52 -2.83 5.98 26.18
N THR A 53 -2.01 5.52 27.12
CA THR A 53 -0.61 5.88 27.27
C THR A 53 0.19 4.69 27.80
N PRO A 54 1.43 4.42 27.29
CA PRO A 54 2.04 5.07 26.12
C PRO A 54 1.36 4.72 24.80
N ASN A 55 1.59 5.52 23.76
CA ASN A 55 1.10 5.25 22.42
C ASN A 55 2.07 5.83 21.36
N ASP A 56 1.94 5.36 20.12
CA ASP A 56 2.74 5.80 18.97
C ASP A 56 1.96 6.74 18.03
N GLY A 57 0.84 7.29 18.51
CA GLY A 57 0.04 8.24 17.76
C GLY A 57 -0.46 7.66 16.43
N GLN A 58 -0.19 8.39 15.36
CA GLN A 58 -0.61 8.00 14.00
C GLN A 58 0.19 6.83 13.39
N PHE A 59 1.19 6.30 14.07
CA PHE A 59 2.06 5.24 13.52
C PHE A 59 1.35 3.88 13.36
N VAL A 60 0.07 3.83 13.57
CA VAL A 60 -0.82 2.70 13.27
C VAL A 60 -1.54 2.86 11.93
N MET A 61 -1.39 4.02 11.27
CA MET A 61 -2.04 4.36 10.00
C MET A 61 -1.13 4.09 8.80
N ASN A 62 -0.47 2.94 8.79
CA ASN A 62 0.55 2.58 7.80
C ASN A 62 0.00 1.74 6.64
N GLY A 63 -1.29 1.44 6.64
CA GLY A 63 -1.92 0.60 5.62
C GLY A 63 -1.93 1.21 4.23
N ILE A 64 -2.01 0.36 3.22
CA ILE A 64 -2.32 0.76 1.84
C ILE A 64 -3.83 0.83 1.61
N VAL A 65 -4.61 0.32 2.55
CA VAL A 65 -6.05 0.55 2.65
C VAL A 65 -6.38 1.15 4.02
N PHE A 66 -7.47 1.90 4.09
CA PHE A 66 -7.97 2.47 5.34
C PHE A 66 -8.52 1.39 6.28
N GLY A 67 -8.75 1.73 7.54
CA GLY A 67 -9.30 0.80 8.53
C GLY A 67 -10.71 0.29 8.22
N ASP A 68 -11.44 0.97 7.36
CA ASP A 68 -12.74 0.55 6.82
C ASP A 68 -12.61 -0.26 5.51
N LEU A 69 -11.38 -0.61 5.12
CA LEU A 69 -11.01 -1.37 3.93
C LEU A 69 -11.13 -0.59 2.60
N GLU A 70 -11.39 0.70 2.64
CA GLU A 70 -11.34 1.53 1.43
C GLU A 70 -9.90 1.67 0.92
N PRO A 71 -9.64 1.49 -0.38
CA PRO A 71 -8.29 1.62 -0.93
C PRO A 71 -7.77 3.06 -0.82
N LYS A 72 -6.51 3.19 -0.38
CA LYS A 72 -5.78 4.45 -0.53
C LYS A 72 -5.18 4.57 -1.94
N PRO A 73 -4.77 5.76 -2.38
CA PRO A 73 -4.10 5.92 -3.67
C PRO A 73 -2.92 4.97 -3.90
N GLN A 74 -2.15 4.68 -2.86
CA GLN A 74 -1.01 3.76 -2.89
C GLN A 74 -1.38 2.32 -3.26
N TYR A 75 -2.60 1.90 -2.98
CA TYR A 75 -3.11 0.58 -3.33
C TYR A 75 -2.95 0.29 -4.82
N TYR A 76 -3.24 1.25 -5.67
CA TYR A 76 -3.18 1.08 -7.12
C TYR A 76 -1.74 0.99 -7.63
N GLU A 77 -0.80 1.68 -6.99
CA GLU A 77 0.62 1.54 -7.29
C GLU A 77 1.13 0.14 -6.94
N VAL A 78 0.77 -0.37 -5.77
CA VAL A 78 1.11 -1.74 -5.35
C VAL A 78 0.54 -2.76 -6.33
N LYS A 79 -0.72 -2.61 -6.71
CA LYS A 79 -1.38 -3.47 -7.68
C LYS A 79 -0.64 -3.49 -9.01
N LYS A 80 -0.18 -2.33 -9.48
CA LYS A 80 0.58 -2.20 -10.73
C LYS A 80 1.95 -2.84 -10.64
N VAL A 81 2.70 -2.56 -9.57
CA VAL A 81 4.07 -3.06 -9.40
C VAL A 81 4.10 -4.57 -9.18
N TYR A 82 3.13 -5.12 -8.44
CA TYR A 82 3.07 -6.54 -8.11
C TYR A 82 2.40 -7.40 -9.19
N GLN A 83 1.93 -6.81 -10.28
CA GLN A 83 1.36 -7.61 -11.37
C GLN A 83 2.42 -8.51 -12.02
N HIS A 84 2.07 -9.74 -12.30
CA HIS A 84 2.95 -10.70 -12.98
C HIS A 84 2.89 -10.58 -14.51
N ILE A 85 1.84 -9.97 -15.02
CA ILE A 85 1.60 -9.80 -16.46
C ILE A 85 1.38 -8.33 -16.72
N GLY A 86 2.20 -7.76 -17.59
CA GLY A 86 2.05 -6.39 -18.06
C GLY A 86 1.77 -6.36 -19.56
N VAL A 87 1.08 -5.33 -20.00
CA VAL A 87 0.85 -5.05 -21.41
C VAL A 87 1.47 -3.70 -21.71
N GLN A 88 2.40 -3.68 -22.64
CA GLN A 88 3.06 -2.46 -23.08
C GLN A 88 2.92 -2.34 -24.60
N PRO A 89 2.33 -1.25 -25.12
CA PRO A 89 2.27 -1.01 -26.54
C PRO A 89 3.68 -0.67 -27.06
N ILE A 90 4.14 -1.44 -28.04
CA ILE A 90 5.40 -1.14 -28.75
C ILE A 90 5.09 -0.38 -30.03
N ASP A 91 3.97 -0.69 -30.66
CA ASP A 91 3.42 -0.02 -31.82
C ASP A 91 1.90 0.07 -31.66
N VAL A 92 1.29 1.21 -32.03
CA VAL A 92 -0.18 1.38 -31.95
C VAL A 92 -0.94 0.36 -32.79
N GLU A 93 -0.30 -0.21 -33.82
CA GLU A 93 -0.87 -1.26 -34.66
C GLU A 93 -0.56 -2.68 -34.16
N LYS A 94 0.35 -2.83 -33.19
CA LYS A 94 0.78 -4.12 -32.63
C LYS A 94 0.84 -4.06 -31.13
N VAL A 95 0.02 -4.86 -30.45
CA VAL A 95 0.11 -5.07 -29.01
C VAL A 95 0.88 -6.35 -28.75
N LEU A 96 2.04 -6.24 -28.09
CA LEU A 96 2.82 -7.40 -27.65
C LEU A 96 2.63 -7.57 -26.14
N LEU A 97 2.24 -8.78 -25.74
CA LEU A 97 2.22 -9.17 -24.33
C LEU A 97 3.65 -9.39 -23.87
N GLN A 98 4.11 -8.58 -22.96
CA GLN A 98 5.40 -8.76 -22.33
C GLN A 98 5.18 -9.24 -20.90
N LYS A 99 5.77 -10.37 -20.54
CA LYS A 99 5.92 -10.73 -19.14
C LYS A 99 6.88 -9.72 -18.52
N PRO A 100 6.46 -8.95 -17.52
CA PRO A 100 7.32 -7.86 -17.01
C PRO A 100 8.56 -8.37 -16.30
N PHE A 101 8.58 -9.59 -15.82
CA PHE A 101 9.71 -10.14 -15.08
C PHE A 101 9.84 -11.60 -15.44
N GLY A 102 10.97 -11.95 -16.08
CA GLY A 102 11.21 -13.28 -16.63
C GLY A 102 11.05 -14.39 -15.59
N LEU A 103 9.97 -15.09 -15.69
CA LEU A 103 9.81 -16.45 -15.24
C LEU A 103 9.88 -17.35 -16.45
#